data_0fdbda29c9f2ca5e1e2ec039cf9e14f4
#
_entry.id   0fdbda29c9f2ca5e1e2ec039cf9e14f4
#
_cell.length_a   1.000
_cell.length_b   1.000
_cell.length_c   1.000
_cell.angle_alpha   90.00
_cell.angle_beta   90.00
_cell.angle_gamma   90.00
#
_symmetry.space_group_name_H-M   'P 1'
#
loop_
_entity.id
_entity.type
_entity.pdbx_description
1 polymer ?
#
loop_
_entity_poly.entity_id
_entity_poly.type
_entity_poly.pdbx_seq_one_letter_code
_entity_poly.pdbx_strand_id
1 'polypeptide(L)'
;MNSKHVRIKEQKMEAITKQNITFKVFRFNEETDYLPYYNTYTLEVTHEEVVLDILNRIKWDHDGSLSYRRSCRHGICGICSIKINGKGILACKSRLFELVELFGNELTIEPLSTKRAIKDLIIDKKDFWDKHAEVTPFLTGEIDEAPTSEHLVSPHDAEKLLEADYCIQCGACHYSCPAVEINDQFMGPAAFAAAYRFSADVRDTESLERLHLTNEEASGVWDCVKCMECAQVCPKDVNPIEKITKLHNMIFEAGIAKNNVATRHAVGFAHSIDKHGLLDEGELVRYSEGNIGVLKHLPEA
;
A
#
# COMPACT_ATOMS: atom_id res chain seq x y z
N MET A 1 6.96 -13.99 -53.50
CA MET A 1 6.70 -12.54 -53.24
C MET A 1 5.22 -12.36 -52.96
N ASN A 2 4.81 -12.31 -51.72
CA ASN A 2 3.41 -12.09 -51.33
C ASN A 2 3.41 -11.00 -50.27
N SER A 3 3.15 -9.77 -50.72
CA SER A 3 2.98 -8.61 -49.83
C SER A 3 1.61 -8.70 -49.13
N LYS A 4 1.59 -9.17 -47.89
CA LYS A 4 0.41 -9.03 -47.07
C LYS A 4 0.28 -7.56 -46.64
N HIS A 5 -0.63 -6.86 -47.21
CA HIS A 5 -1.09 -5.56 -46.75
C HIS A 5 -1.66 -5.74 -45.35
N VAL A 6 -0.97 -5.20 -44.36
CA VAL A 6 -1.51 -5.01 -43.02
C VAL A 6 -2.57 -3.91 -43.14
N ARG A 7 -3.84 -4.29 -43.15
CA ARG A 7 -4.95 -3.35 -42.98
C ARG A 7 -4.87 -2.85 -41.53
N ILE A 8 -4.39 -1.62 -41.36
CA ILE A 8 -4.61 -0.86 -40.12
C ILE A 8 -6.12 -0.66 -40.04
N LYS A 9 -6.76 -1.34 -39.07
CA LYS A 9 -8.14 -1.06 -38.73
C LYS A 9 -8.18 0.40 -38.29
N GLU A 10 -8.89 1.26 -39.04
CA GLU A 10 -9.31 2.58 -38.59
C GLU A 10 -10.06 2.37 -37.24
N GLN A 11 -9.39 2.69 -36.16
CA GLN A 11 -10.06 2.85 -34.86
C GLN A 11 -10.99 4.06 -35.07
N LYS A 12 -12.30 3.81 -35.02
CA LYS A 12 -13.29 4.87 -34.88
C LYS A 12 -12.79 5.81 -33.78
N MET A 13 -12.51 7.07 -34.16
CA MET A 13 -12.38 8.13 -33.14
C MET A 13 -13.74 8.19 -32.43
N GLU A 14 -13.81 7.59 -31.23
CA GLU A 14 -14.93 7.80 -30.35
C GLU A 14 -15.00 9.29 -30.06
N ALA A 15 -16.17 9.86 -30.27
CA ALA A 15 -16.38 11.29 -30.00
C ALA A 15 -15.99 11.54 -28.53
N ILE A 16 -15.12 12.54 -28.29
CA ILE A 16 -14.68 12.92 -26.95
C ILE A 16 -15.94 13.25 -26.14
N THR A 17 -16.33 12.33 -25.28
CA THR A 17 -17.53 12.49 -24.47
C THR A 17 -17.19 13.46 -23.33
N LYS A 18 -17.88 14.59 -23.29
CA LYS A 18 -17.77 15.59 -22.24
C LYS A 18 -18.85 15.35 -21.19
N GLN A 19 -18.47 15.49 -19.92
CA GLN A 19 -19.36 15.27 -18.79
C GLN A 19 -19.11 16.29 -17.68
N ASN A 20 -20.16 16.74 -17.02
CA ASN A 20 -20.04 17.56 -15.81
C ASN A 20 -19.83 16.68 -14.59
N ILE A 21 -18.73 16.89 -13.88
CA ILE A 21 -18.38 16.21 -12.65
C ILE A 21 -18.24 17.24 -11.52
N THR A 22 -18.75 16.89 -10.36
CA THR A 22 -18.66 17.70 -9.16
C THR A 22 -17.52 17.17 -8.28
N PHE A 23 -16.58 18.05 -7.96
CA PHE A 23 -15.42 17.77 -7.11
C PHE A 23 -15.60 18.46 -5.77
N LYS A 24 -15.64 17.69 -4.67
CA LYS A 24 -15.54 18.19 -3.30
C LYS A 24 -14.09 18.09 -2.85
N VAL A 25 -13.40 19.19 -2.73
CA VAL A 25 -11.97 19.24 -2.42
C VAL A 25 -11.78 19.63 -0.96
N PHE A 26 -11.07 18.77 -0.23
CA PHE A 26 -10.68 19.03 1.16
C PHE A 26 -9.78 20.26 1.26
N ARG A 27 -10.10 21.13 2.21
CA ARG A 27 -9.37 22.38 2.49
C ARG A 27 -9.04 22.43 3.98
N PHE A 28 -7.80 22.78 4.26
CA PHE A 28 -7.28 22.96 5.60
C PHE A 28 -5.93 23.67 5.56
N ASN A 29 -5.64 24.49 6.53
CA ASN A 29 -4.32 25.04 6.78
C ASN A 29 -4.08 25.03 8.30
N GLU A 30 -3.11 24.23 8.76
CA GLU A 30 -2.82 24.06 10.20
C GLU A 30 -2.47 25.37 10.92
N GLU A 31 -1.97 26.38 10.19
CA GLU A 31 -1.62 27.69 10.77
C GLU A 31 -2.82 28.61 11.00
N THR A 32 -3.92 28.43 10.25
CA THR A 32 -5.03 29.41 10.23
C THR A 32 -6.39 28.77 10.50
N ASP A 33 -6.58 27.50 10.24
CA ASP A 33 -7.89 26.86 10.28
C ASP A 33 -8.07 26.01 11.53
N TYR A 34 -9.19 26.19 12.23
CA TYR A 34 -9.52 25.36 13.39
C TYR A 34 -10.11 24.00 12.99
N LEU A 35 -10.87 23.97 11.91
CA LEU A 35 -11.49 22.75 11.38
C LEU A 35 -11.34 22.69 9.86
N PRO A 36 -11.23 21.48 9.28
CA PRO A 36 -11.25 21.32 7.84
C PRO A 36 -12.64 21.63 7.26
N TYR A 37 -12.66 22.00 5.98
CA TYR A 37 -13.87 22.23 5.21
C TYR A 37 -13.71 21.72 3.78
N TYR A 38 -14.77 21.79 2.97
CA TYR A 38 -14.72 21.37 1.57
C TYR A 38 -15.19 22.48 0.66
N ASN A 39 -14.42 22.72 -0.41
CA ASN A 39 -14.86 23.55 -1.53
C ASN A 39 -15.37 22.66 -2.66
N THR A 40 -16.47 23.09 -3.29
CA THR A 40 -17.12 22.34 -4.37
C THR A 40 -16.90 23.04 -5.70
N TYR A 41 -16.47 22.28 -6.71
CA TYR A 41 -16.24 22.75 -8.09
C TYR A 41 -16.97 21.82 -9.05
N THR A 42 -17.76 22.35 -9.98
CA THR A 42 -18.37 21.58 -11.07
C THR A 42 -17.68 21.94 -12.36
N LEU A 43 -17.02 20.97 -13.00
CA LEU A 43 -16.23 21.15 -14.21
C LEU A 43 -16.71 20.23 -15.32
N GLU A 44 -16.75 20.75 -16.55
CA GLU A 44 -16.87 19.93 -17.75
C GLU A 44 -15.52 19.23 -17.99
N VAL A 45 -15.50 17.91 -18.03
CA VAL A 45 -14.29 17.09 -18.18
C VAL A 45 -14.41 16.14 -19.36
N THR A 46 -13.27 15.69 -19.85
CA THR A 46 -13.16 14.67 -20.89
C THR A 46 -12.68 13.34 -20.30
N HIS A 47 -12.94 12.24 -20.97
CA HIS A 47 -12.54 10.91 -20.51
C HIS A 47 -11.02 10.68 -20.48
N GLU A 48 -10.24 11.50 -21.15
CA GLU A 48 -8.77 11.42 -21.21
C GLU A 48 -8.11 12.08 -20.00
N GLU A 49 -8.80 13.01 -19.31
CA GLU A 49 -8.24 13.76 -18.19
C GLU A 49 -8.01 12.86 -16.98
N VAL A 50 -6.91 13.14 -16.28
CA VAL A 50 -6.59 12.52 -15.00
C VAL A 50 -6.91 13.49 -13.85
N VAL A 51 -6.99 12.97 -12.63
CA VAL A 51 -7.29 13.79 -11.44
C VAL A 51 -6.33 14.97 -11.28
N LEU A 52 -5.06 14.79 -11.65
CA LEU A 52 -4.07 15.88 -11.57
C LEU A 52 -4.41 17.06 -12.50
N ASP A 53 -5.02 16.81 -13.65
CA ASP A 53 -5.43 17.87 -14.58
C ASP A 53 -6.53 18.71 -13.96
N ILE A 54 -7.47 18.08 -13.26
CA ILE A 54 -8.53 18.77 -12.51
C ILE A 54 -7.96 19.63 -11.40
N LEU A 55 -7.03 19.09 -10.60
CA LEU A 55 -6.36 19.86 -9.56
C LEU A 55 -5.61 21.07 -10.13
N ASN A 56 -4.97 20.92 -11.29
CA ASN A 56 -4.32 22.03 -12.01
C ASN A 56 -5.34 23.08 -12.46
N ARG A 57 -6.47 22.67 -13.08
CA ARG A 57 -7.53 23.58 -13.53
C ARG A 57 -8.16 24.32 -12.35
N ILE A 58 -8.49 23.61 -11.25
CA ILE A 58 -9.02 24.27 -10.04
C ILE A 58 -8.03 25.32 -9.55
N LYS A 59 -6.74 24.98 -9.46
CA LYS A 59 -5.72 25.90 -8.97
C LYS A 59 -5.51 27.12 -9.87
N TRP A 60 -5.55 26.94 -11.18
CA TRP A 60 -5.24 28.02 -12.10
C TRP A 60 -6.45 28.91 -12.42
N ASP A 61 -7.64 28.32 -12.52
CA ASP A 61 -8.81 29.01 -13.05
C ASP A 61 -9.81 29.41 -11.94
N HIS A 62 -9.77 28.75 -10.75
CA HIS A 62 -10.78 28.94 -9.72
C HIS A 62 -10.19 29.34 -8.36
N ASP A 63 -9.12 28.68 -7.89
CA ASP A 63 -8.59 28.88 -6.55
C ASP A 63 -7.07 28.67 -6.48
N GLY A 64 -6.31 29.74 -6.64
CA GLY A 64 -4.86 29.74 -6.59
C GLY A 64 -4.27 29.32 -5.24
N SER A 65 -5.06 29.31 -4.16
CA SER A 65 -4.61 28.93 -2.81
C SER A 65 -4.52 27.42 -2.62
N LEU A 66 -5.19 26.59 -3.47
CA LEU A 66 -5.19 25.13 -3.37
C LEU A 66 -3.77 24.56 -3.40
N SER A 67 -3.45 23.75 -2.39
CA SER A 67 -2.12 23.16 -2.21
C SER A 67 -2.15 21.65 -2.38
N TYR A 68 -1.29 21.14 -3.25
CA TYR A 68 -1.09 19.70 -3.52
C TYR A 68 0.32 19.47 -4.06
N ARG A 69 0.79 18.20 -3.97
CA ARG A 69 2.11 17.83 -4.46
C ARG A 69 2.03 17.25 -5.87
N ARG A 70 2.97 17.66 -6.72
CA ARG A 70 3.16 17.09 -8.07
C ARG A 70 4.62 17.13 -8.46
N SER A 71 5.08 16.14 -9.25
CA SER A 71 6.46 16.11 -9.76
C SER A 71 6.49 15.39 -11.12
N CYS A 72 6.77 14.08 -11.18
CA CYS A 72 7.06 13.34 -12.42
C CYS A 72 5.89 13.29 -13.42
N ARG A 73 4.64 13.31 -12.99
CA ARG A 73 3.40 13.18 -13.79
C ARG A 73 3.28 11.85 -14.55
N HIS A 74 4.10 10.85 -14.23
CA HIS A 74 4.18 9.55 -14.93
C HIS A 74 3.89 8.35 -14.02
N GLY A 75 3.38 8.57 -12.81
CA GLY A 75 3.08 7.48 -11.87
C GLY A 75 4.33 6.77 -11.33
N ILE A 76 5.48 7.46 -11.21
CA ILE A 76 6.77 6.89 -10.79
C ILE A 76 7.23 7.40 -9.43
N CYS A 77 7.06 8.71 -9.13
CA CYS A 77 7.60 9.30 -7.90
C CYS A 77 6.69 9.16 -6.67
N GLY A 78 5.44 8.75 -6.82
CA GLY A 78 4.49 8.57 -5.71
C GLY A 78 4.00 9.84 -5.01
N ILE A 79 4.56 11.03 -5.34
CA ILE A 79 4.32 12.24 -4.54
C ILE A 79 2.91 12.83 -4.67
N CYS A 80 2.20 12.52 -5.76
CA CYS A 80 0.83 12.98 -6.02
C CYS A 80 -0.24 12.04 -5.45
N SER A 81 0.12 11.18 -4.50
CA SER A 81 -0.84 10.28 -3.85
C SER A 81 -1.84 11.06 -3.00
N ILE A 82 -3.12 10.79 -3.23
CA ILE A 82 -4.28 11.37 -2.53
C ILE A 82 -5.39 10.32 -2.42
N LYS A 83 -6.49 10.65 -1.78
CA LYS A 83 -7.71 9.82 -1.77
C LYS A 83 -8.80 10.41 -2.65
N ILE A 84 -9.53 9.54 -3.34
CA ILE A 84 -10.78 9.85 -4.01
C ILE A 84 -11.86 8.95 -3.41
N ASN A 85 -12.90 9.54 -2.82
CA ASN A 85 -13.96 8.82 -2.14
C ASN A 85 -13.42 7.74 -1.17
N GLY A 86 -12.38 8.11 -0.39
CA GLY A 86 -11.70 7.22 0.57
C GLY A 86 -10.64 6.30 -0.03
N LYS A 87 -10.60 6.07 -1.35
CA LYS A 87 -9.62 5.18 -1.99
C LYS A 87 -8.34 5.92 -2.34
N GLY A 88 -7.18 5.38 -1.91
CA GLY A 88 -5.86 5.89 -2.25
C GLY A 88 -5.54 5.73 -3.74
N ILE A 89 -5.09 6.80 -4.40
CA ILE A 89 -4.77 6.83 -5.82
C ILE A 89 -3.52 7.67 -6.10
N LEU A 90 -2.99 7.57 -7.34
CA LEU A 90 -2.03 8.54 -7.90
C LEU A 90 -2.76 9.52 -8.80
N ALA A 91 -2.84 10.78 -8.39
CA ALA A 91 -3.58 11.81 -9.14
C ALA A 91 -3.12 11.94 -10.61
N CYS A 92 -1.83 11.71 -10.90
CA CYS A 92 -1.28 11.82 -12.25
C CYS A 92 -1.54 10.60 -13.16
N LYS A 93 -2.10 9.50 -12.61
CA LYS A 93 -2.36 8.26 -13.37
C LYS A 93 -3.84 7.89 -13.42
N SER A 94 -4.60 8.26 -12.39
CA SER A 94 -6.00 7.87 -12.27
C SER A 94 -6.88 8.68 -13.21
N ARG A 95 -7.50 7.98 -14.17
CA ARG A 95 -8.41 8.57 -15.16
C ARG A 95 -9.75 8.88 -14.52
N LEU A 96 -10.30 10.03 -14.84
CA LEU A 96 -11.59 10.46 -14.28
C LEU A 96 -12.73 9.53 -14.66
N PHE A 97 -12.73 9.02 -15.87
CA PHE A 97 -13.82 8.17 -16.37
C PHE A 97 -13.91 6.86 -15.54
N GLU A 98 -12.77 6.24 -15.25
CA GLU A 98 -12.70 5.03 -14.41
C GLU A 98 -13.22 5.31 -12.97
N LEU A 99 -12.96 6.50 -12.43
CA LEU A 99 -13.44 6.90 -11.12
C LEU A 99 -14.94 7.21 -11.11
N VAL A 100 -15.45 7.79 -12.21
CA VAL A 100 -16.88 8.06 -12.37
C VAL A 100 -17.68 6.77 -12.51
N GLU A 101 -17.16 5.77 -13.22
CA GLU A 101 -17.77 4.43 -13.29
C GLU A 101 -17.88 3.77 -11.91
N LEU A 102 -16.89 3.98 -11.04
CA LEU A 102 -16.86 3.41 -9.69
C LEU A 102 -17.70 4.19 -8.69
N PHE A 103 -17.69 5.53 -8.75
CA PHE A 103 -18.18 6.39 -7.67
C PHE A 103 -19.31 7.34 -8.10
N GLY A 104 -19.64 7.40 -9.40
CA GLY A 104 -20.57 8.38 -9.94
C GLY A 104 -19.94 9.76 -10.15
N ASN A 105 -20.81 10.76 -10.41
CA ASN A 105 -20.41 12.09 -10.87
C ASN A 105 -20.00 13.05 -9.73
N GLU A 106 -19.95 12.59 -8.50
CA GLU A 106 -19.49 13.36 -7.34
C GLU A 106 -18.24 12.70 -6.75
N LEU A 107 -17.10 13.39 -6.86
CA LEU A 107 -15.80 12.90 -6.41
C LEU A 107 -15.29 13.77 -5.26
N THR A 108 -15.08 13.15 -4.11
CA THR A 108 -14.48 13.81 -2.95
C THR A 108 -12.97 13.59 -2.98
N ILE A 109 -12.21 14.68 -3.03
CA ILE A 109 -10.74 14.69 -3.10
C ILE A 109 -10.19 15.04 -1.72
N GLU A 110 -9.42 14.13 -1.13
CA GLU A 110 -8.87 14.26 0.21
C GLU A 110 -7.36 13.93 0.23
N PRO A 111 -6.61 14.45 1.23
CA PRO A 111 -5.25 13.98 1.46
C PRO A 111 -5.25 12.50 1.86
N LEU A 112 -4.11 11.82 1.76
CA LEU A 112 -3.98 10.42 2.20
C LEU A 112 -4.39 10.21 3.68
N SER A 113 -4.20 11.22 4.52
CA SER A 113 -4.67 11.24 5.90
C SER A 113 -5.13 12.66 6.25
N THR A 114 -6.38 12.81 6.61
CA THR A 114 -6.93 14.12 7.05
C THR A 114 -6.37 14.54 8.40
N LYS A 115 -6.04 13.58 9.29
CA LYS A 115 -5.43 13.83 10.61
C LYS A 115 -4.01 14.41 10.52
N ARG A 116 -3.32 14.17 9.40
CA ARG A 116 -1.92 14.59 9.16
C ARG A 116 -1.82 15.70 8.13
N ALA A 117 -2.93 16.33 7.78
CA ALA A 117 -2.95 17.41 6.82
C ALA A 117 -2.23 18.64 7.38
N ILE A 118 -1.23 19.13 6.65
CA ILE A 118 -0.54 20.38 6.90
C ILE A 118 -1.28 21.50 6.18
N LYS A 119 -1.53 21.28 4.88
CA LYS A 119 -2.25 22.24 4.05
C LYS A 119 -2.95 21.53 2.89
N ASP A 120 -4.27 21.61 2.87
CA ASP A 120 -5.14 21.00 1.85
C ASP A 120 -4.79 19.50 1.62
N LEU A 121 -4.28 19.16 0.45
CA LEU A 121 -3.92 17.78 0.08
C LEU A 121 -2.48 17.39 0.46
N ILE A 122 -1.78 18.24 1.18
CA ILE A 122 -0.41 18.02 1.65
C ILE A 122 -0.44 17.50 3.09
N ILE A 123 0.19 16.36 3.32
CA ILE A 123 0.31 15.74 4.65
C ILE A 123 1.76 15.71 5.14
N ASP A 124 1.93 15.66 6.47
CA ASP A 124 3.17 15.19 7.07
C ASP A 124 3.31 13.69 6.89
N LYS A 125 4.44 13.25 6.36
CA LYS A 125 4.78 11.84 6.13
C LYS A 125 5.94 11.37 7.01
N LYS A 126 6.25 12.09 8.08
CA LYS A 126 7.38 11.75 8.94
C LYS A 126 7.26 10.34 9.50
N ASP A 127 6.11 9.97 10.05
CA ASP A 127 5.83 8.63 10.58
C ASP A 127 6.06 7.52 9.57
N PHE A 128 5.61 7.74 8.32
CA PHE A 128 5.81 6.80 7.22
C PHE A 128 7.31 6.59 6.95
N TRP A 129 8.09 7.68 6.90
CA TRP A 129 9.52 7.59 6.61
C TRP A 129 10.32 7.02 7.77
N ASP A 130 9.95 7.36 9.02
CA ASP A 130 10.60 6.81 10.21
C ASP A 130 10.43 5.28 10.23
N LYS A 131 9.21 4.76 10.10
CA LYS A 131 8.92 3.32 10.05
C LYS A 131 9.55 2.61 8.84
N HIS A 132 9.62 3.30 7.70
CA HIS A 132 10.28 2.75 6.52
C HIS A 132 11.81 2.66 6.73
N ALA A 133 12.41 3.62 7.42
CA ALA A 133 13.84 3.62 7.71
C ALA A 133 14.25 2.55 8.73
N GLU A 134 13.37 2.22 9.69
CA GLU A 134 13.62 1.20 10.72
C GLU A 134 13.97 -0.17 10.13
N VAL A 135 13.40 -0.53 8.98
CA VAL A 135 13.64 -1.84 8.35
C VAL A 135 14.93 -1.88 7.51
N THR A 136 15.81 -0.90 7.63
CA THR A 136 17.07 -0.84 6.85
C THR A 136 16.82 -1.10 5.36
N PRO A 137 16.12 -0.16 4.64
CA PRO A 137 15.59 -0.41 3.30
C PRO A 137 16.66 -0.24 2.21
N PHE A 138 17.81 -0.88 2.39
CA PHE A 138 18.93 -0.93 1.46
C PHE A 138 19.72 -2.23 1.66
N LEU A 139 20.48 -2.65 0.66
CA LEU A 139 21.35 -3.82 0.77
C LEU A 139 22.49 -3.53 1.74
N THR A 140 22.68 -4.46 2.68
CA THR A 140 23.81 -4.49 3.60
C THR A 140 24.73 -5.62 3.19
N GLY A 141 26.03 -5.41 3.27
CA GLY A 141 27.03 -6.41 2.88
C GLY A 141 28.44 -5.86 2.99
N GLU A 142 29.42 -6.72 2.86
CA GLU A 142 30.79 -6.28 2.73
C GLU A 142 30.95 -5.50 1.42
N ILE A 143 31.38 -4.25 1.53
CA ILE A 143 31.75 -3.45 0.36
C ILE A 143 33.11 -3.95 -0.09
N ASP A 144 33.15 -4.69 -1.19
CA ASP A 144 34.41 -4.96 -1.88
C ASP A 144 34.82 -3.69 -2.60
N GLU A 145 35.87 -3.02 -2.08
CA GLU A 145 36.36 -1.77 -2.65
C GLU A 145 36.95 -1.94 -4.06
N ALA A 146 37.29 -3.17 -4.45
CA ALA A 146 37.80 -3.50 -5.77
C ALA A 146 37.23 -4.83 -6.28
N PRO A 147 35.90 -4.91 -6.58
CA PRO A 147 35.29 -6.13 -7.01
C PRO A 147 35.88 -6.61 -8.34
N THR A 148 36.28 -7.86 -8.39
CA THR A 148 36.88 -8.49 -9.59
C THR A 148 35.79 -9.05 -10.53
N SER A 149 34.55 -9.17 -10.04
CA SER A 149 33.41 -9.67 -10.77
C SER A 149 32.10 -9.08 -10.20
N GLU A 150 31.03 -9.18 -10.96
CA GLU A 150 29.68 -8.83 -10.51
C GLU A 150 29.11 -9.84 -9.48
N HIS A 151 28.26 -9.36 -8.58
CA HIS A 151 27.51 -10.21 -7.66
C HIS A 151 26.40 -10.91 -8.43
N LEU A 152 26.57 -12.22 -8.64
CA LEU A 152 25.59 -13.02 -9.40
C LEU A 152 24.33 -13.28 -8.59
N VAL A 153 23.19 -13.04 -9.22
CA VAL A 153 21.85 -13.41 -8.69
C VAL A 153 21.22 -14.38 -9.66
N SER A 154 20.78 -15.54 -9.18
CA SER A 154 20.10 -16.51 -10.04
C SER A 154 18.76 -15.96 -10.54
N PRO A 155 18.25 -16.38 -11.72
CA PRO A 155 16.91 -16.01 -12.17
C PRO A 155 15.82 -16.33 -11.14
N HIS A 156 15.91 -17.45 -10.44
CA HIS A 156 14.99 -17.85 -9.38
C HIS A 156 15.03 -16.90 -8.18
N ASP A 157 16.21 -16.41 -7.76
CA ASP A 157 16.32 -15.48 -6.65
C ASP A 157 15.89 -14.07 -7.08
N ALA A 158 16.17 -13.67 -8.30
CA ALA A 158 15.67 -12.42 -8.86
C ALA A 158 14.13 -12.39 -8.92
N GLU A 159 13.48 -13.52 -9.26
CA GLU A 159 12.03 -13.65 -9.30
C GLU A 159 11.36 -13.39 -7.94
N LYS A 160 12.01 -13.76 -6.83
CA LYS A 160 11.51 -13.48 -5.48
C LYS A 160 11.38 -11.99 -5.18
N LEU A 161 12.20 -11.16 -5.83
CA LEU A 161 12.25 -9.71 -5.62
C LEU A 161 11.26 -8.94 -6.51
N LEU A 162 10.78 -9.57 -7.60
CA LEU A 162 9.79 -8.96 -8.47
C LEU A 162 8.57 -8.50 -7.66
N GLU A 163 7.85 -7.54 -8.16
CA GLU A 163 6.74 -6.84 -7.51
C GLU A 163 7.17 -6.02 -6.29
N ALA A 164 7.98 -6.55 -5.35
CA ALA A 164 8.48 -5.76 -4.22
C ALA A 164 9.33 -4.57 -4.68
N ASP A 165 10.11 -4.75 -5.75
CA ASP A 165 10.92 -3.71 -6.39
C ASP A 165 10.08 -2.60 -7.06
N TYR A 166 8.79 -2.84 -7.32
CA TYR A 166 7.91 -1.85 -7.93
C TYR A 166 7.47 -0.76 -6.96
N CYS A 167 7.80 -0.89 -5.66
CA CYS A 167 7.37 0.07 -4.65
C CYS A 167 7.96 1.47 -4.92
N ILE A 168 7.08 2.45 -5.11
CA ILE A 168 7.42 3.87 -5.31
C ILE A 168 7.26 4.71 -4.05
N GLN A 169 7.08 4.08 -2.88
CA GLN A 169 7.00 4.74 -1.57
C GLN A 169 5.92 5.83 -1.50
N CYS A 170 4.84 5.64 -2.24
CA CYS A 170 3.75 6.62 -2.34
C CYS A 170 2.98 6.79 -1.02
N GLY A 171 2.93 5.78 -0.16
CA GLY A 171 2.25 5.78 1.12
C GLY A 171 0.76 5.41 1.07
N ALA A 172 0.18 5.15 -0.12
CA ALA A 172 -1.24 4.82 -0.22
C ALA A 172 -1.63 3.63 0.67
N CYS A 173 -0.86 2.54 0.65
CA CYS A 173 -1.10 1.36 1.48
C CYS A 173 -0.95 1.62 2.99
N HIS A 174 -0.04 2.51 3.38
CA HIS A 174 0.20 2.86 4.78
C HIS A 174 -0.98 3.64 5.35
N TYR A 175 -1.40 4.70 4.67
CA TYR A 175 -2.50 5.58 5.13
C TYR A 175 -3.91 5.05 4.83
N SER A 176 -4.02 3.88 4.21
CA SER A 176 -5.28 3.12 4.08
C SER A 176 -5.33 1.89 5.00
N CYS A 177 -4.28 1.65 5.78
CA CYS A 177 -4.20 0.48 6.65
C CYS A 177 -4.92 0.73 7.99
N PRO A 178 -5.97 -0.05 8.33
CA PRO A 178 -6.68 0.09 9.60
C PRO A 178 -5.78 -0.21 10.81
N ALA A 179 -4.81 -1.11 10.70
CA ALA A 179 -3.88 -1.39 11.79
C ALA A 179 -2.97 -0.18 12.09
N VAL A 180 -2.48 0.52 11.06
CA VAL A 180 -1.72 1.78 11.23
C VAL A 180 -2.59 2.89 11.83
N GLU A 181 -3.88 2.93 11.49
CA GLU A 181 -4.82 3.94 12.01
C GLU A 181 -5.07 3.79 13.53
N ILE A 182 -5.05 2.54 14.03
CA ILE A 182 -5.37 2.20 15.41
C ILE A 182 -4.11 2.10 16.28
N ASN A 183 -3.01 1.60 15.71
CA ASN A 183 -1.76 1.33 16.43
C ASN A 183 -0.60 2.09 15.80
N ASP A 184 -0.18 3.16 16.46
CA ASP A 184 0.93 4.00 16.00
C ASP A 184 2.29 3.27 16.01
N GLN A 185 2.42 2.14 16.70
CA GLN A 185 3.65 1.32 16.72
C GLN A 185 3.74 0.41 15.50
N PHE A 186 2.62 0.00 14.93
CA PHE A 186 2.59 -0.91 13.78
C PHE A 186 3.34 -0.32 12.59
N MET A 187 4.37 -1.02 12.09
CA MET A 187 5.26 -0.52 11.03
C MET A 187 4.51 -0.23 9.72
N GLY A 188 3.51 -1.03 9.41
CA GLY A 188 2.66 -0.83 8.26
C GLY A 188 3.16 -1.50 6.96
N PRO A 189 2.26 -1.60 5.97
CA PRO A 189 2.47 -2.45 4.80
C PRO A 189 3.67 -2.07 3.93
N ALA A 190 3.99 -0.78 3.83
CA ALA A 190 5.10 -0.31 3.01
C ALA A 190 6.46 -0.68 3.61
N ALA A 191 6.60 -0.57 4.94
CA ALA A 191 7.81 -0.99 5.65
C ALA A 191 8.02 -2.50 5.53
N PHE A 192 6.96 -3.31 5.69
CA PHE A 192 7.06 -4.75 5.50
C PHE A 192 7.37 -5.16 4.06
N ALA A 193 6.84 -4.48 3.06
CA ALA A 193 7.21 -4.74 1.67
C ALA A 193 8.70 -4.45 1.43
N ALA A 194 9.23 -3.38 2.02
CA ALA A 194 10.66 -3.08 1.98
C ALA A 194 11.49 -4.11 2.77
N ALA A 195 11.06 -4.48 3.99
CA ALA A 195 11.70 -5.51 4.78
C ALA A 195 11.82 -6.84 4.01
N TYR A 196 10.72 -7.28 3.40
CA TYR A 196 10.74 -8.48 2.56
C TYR A 196 11.70 -8.34 1.37
N ARG A 197 11.63 -7.21 0.65
CA ARG A 197 12.47 -6.96 -0.52
C ARG A 197 13.96 -7.18 -0.23
N PHE A 198 14.43 -6.65 0.91
CA PHE A 198 15.83 -6.75 1.29
C PHE A 198 16.17 -8.05 2.03
N SER A 199 15.26 -8.61 2.82
CA SER A 199 15.49 -9.90 3.47
C SER A 199 15.48 -11.10 2.51
N ALA A 200 14.80 -10.99 1.37
CA ALA A 200 14.77 -12.02 0.35
C ALA A 200 15.93 -11.92 -0.66
N ASP A 201 16.73 -10.86 -0.60
CA ASP A 201 17.84 -10.66 -1.52
C ASP A 201 19.07 -11.46 -1.04
N VAL A 202 19.55 -12.39 -1.85
CA VAL A 202 20.69 -13.26 -1.54
C VAL A 202 22.01 -12.51 -1.34
N ARG A 203 22.05 -11.23 -1.68
CA ARG A 203 23.23 -10.36 -1.51
C ARG A 203 23.21 -9.63 -0.17
N ASP A 204 22.10 -9.68 0.55
CA ASP A 204 21.93 -8.98 1.83
C ASP A 204 22.51 -9.82 3.00
N THR A 205 23.18 -9.17 3.94
CA THR A 205 23.81 -9.83 5.10
C THR A 205 23.04 -9.63 6.41
N GLU A 206 22.06 -8.73 6.46
CA GLU A 206 21.26 -8.41 7.66
C GLU A 206 19.81 -8.91 7.59
N SER A 207 19.58 -9.95 6.79
CA SER A 207 18.25 -10.54 6.65
C SER A 207 17.66 -10.99 7.99
N LEU A 208 18.47 -11.65 8.85
CA LEU A 208 18.03 -12.18 10.14
C LEU A 208 17.67 -11.05 11.12
N GLU A 209 18.46 -10.00 11.21
CA GLU A 209 18.21 -8.84 12.05
C GLU A 209 16.91 -8.15 11.63
N ARG A 210 16.68 -8.03 10.34
CA ARG A 210 15.46 -7.44 9.78
C ARG A 210 14.23 -8.33 10.06
N LEU A 211 14.39 -9.66 10.03
CA LEU A 211 13.34 -10.60 10.45
C LEU A 211 13.03 -10.51 11.95
N HIS A 212 14.03 -10.35 12.80
CA HIS A 212 13.81 -10.12 14.24
C HIS A 212 12.99 -8.86 14.47
N LEU A 213 13.34 -7.75 13.81
CA LEU A 213 12.62 -6.49 13.89
C LEU A 213 11.14 -6.63 13.46
N THR A 214 10.89 -7.32 12.35
CA THR A 214 9.53 -7.52 11.85
C THR A 214 8.72 -8.53 12.67
N ASN A 215 9.36 -9.30 13.54
CA ASN A 215 8.75 -10.28 14.46
C ASN A 215 8.41 -9.69 15.84
N GLU A 216 8.60 -8.38 16.06
CA GLU A 216 8.27 -7.72 17.33
C GLU A 216 6.75 -7.67 17.57
N GLU A 217 6.38 -7.69 18.88
CA GLU A 217 4.99 -7.52 19.30
C GLU A 217 4.56 -6.06 19.14
N ALA A 218 3.30 -5.82 18.82
CA ALA A 218 2.67 -4.52 18.61
C ALA A 218 3.19 -3.72 17.40
N SER A 219 4.38 -4.01 16.87
CA SER A 219 4.94 -3.31 15.71
C SER A 219 5.11 -4.20 14.47
N GLY A 220 5.21 -5.50 14.68
CA GLY A 220 5.58 -6.48 13.68
C GLY A 220 4.43 -7.00 12.81
N VAL A 221 4.76 -7.99 12.01
CA VAL A 221 3.87 -8.57 10.99
C VAL A 221 2.63 -9.26 11.55
N TRP A 222 2.67 -9.67 12.85
CA TRP A 222 1.61 -10.44 13.49
C TRP A 222 0.35 -9.61 13.80
N ASP A 223 0.48 -8.28 13.86
CA ASP A 223 -0.64 -7.36 14.05
C ASP A 223 -1.40 -7.02 12.76
N CYS A 224 -0.98 -7.61 11.64
CA CYS A 224 -1.68 -7.48 10.37
C CYS A 224 -3.03 -8.22 10.39
N VAL A 225 -4.12 -7.47 10.26
CA VAL A 225 -5.51 -8.02 10.26
C VAL A 225 -5.92 -8.65 8.92
N LYS A 226 -5.01 -8.74 7.94
CA LYS A 226 -5.21 -9.36 6.62
C LYS A 226 -6.45 -8.84 5.85
N CYS A 227 -6.78 -7.56 6.00
CA CYS A 227 -7.94 -6.93 5.34
C CYS A 227 -7.78 -6.73 3.82
N MET A 228 -6.60 -6.96 3.24
CA MET A 228 -6.26 -6.82 1.82
C MET A 228 -6.28 -5.37 1.27
N GLU A 229 -6.62 -4.37 2.07
CA GLU A 229 -6.72 -2.98 1.64
C GLU A 229 -5.42 -2.46 1.00
N CYS A 230 -4.27 -2.82 1.57
CA CYS A 230 -2.96 -2.42 1.05
C CYS A 230 -2.65 -2.96 -0.36
N ALA A 231 -3.23 -4.11 -0.74
CA ALA A 231 -3.13 -4.64 -2.10
C ALA A 231 -4.05 -3.88 -3.06
N GLN A 232 -5.30 -3.59 -2.62
CA GLN A 232 -6.31 -2.93 -3.45
C GLN A 232 -5.95 -1.49 -3.81
N VAL A 233 -5.27 -0.77 -2.91
CA VAL A 233 -4.89 0.64 -3.13
C VAL A 233 -3.50 0.79 -3.76
N CYS A 234 -2.76 -0.30 -3.98
CA CYS A 234 -1.40 -0.22 -4.50
C CYS A 234 -1.40 0.12 -6.00
N PRO A 235 -0.91 1.30 -6.41
CA PRO A 235 -0.92 1.69 -7.82
C PRO A 235 0.18 1.02 -8.65
N LYS A 236 0.97 0.12 -8.02
CA LYS A 236 2.13 -0.55 -8.59
C LYS A 236 2.11 -2.08 -8.44
N ASP A 237 1.01 -2.63 -7.96
CA ASP A 237 0.79 -4.07 -7.80
C ASP A 237 1.90 -4.77 -6.97
N VAL A 238 2.45 -4.05 -5.98
CA VAL A 238 3.46 -4.59 -5.04
C VAL A 238 2.90 -5.73 -4.21
N ASN A 239 1.57 -5.72 -4.00
CA ASN A 239 0.87 -6.68 -3.16
C ASN A 239 1.48 -6.82 -1.75
N PRO A 240 1.44 -5.75 -0.91
CA PRO A 240 2.12 -5.77 0.38
C PRO A 240 1.66 -6.87 1.33
N ILE A 241 0.39 -7.30 1.27
CA ILE A 241 -0.11 -8.40 2.11
C ILE A 241 0.57 -9.72 1.79
N GLU A 242 0.91 -9.98 0.54
CA GLU A 242 1.67 -11.17 0.17
C GLU A 242 3.09 -11.10 0.73
N LYS A 243 3.73 -9.93 0.70
CA LYS A 243 5.07 -9.73 1.26
C LYS A 243 5.06 -9.91 2.79
N ILE A 244 4.01 -9.46 3.48
CA ILE A 244 3.79 -9.77 4.91
C ILE A 244 3.65 -11.28 5.14
N THR A 245 2.90 -11.99 4.30
CA THR A 245 2.76 -13.44 4.39
C THR A 245 4.09 -14.17 4.17
N LYS A 246 4.89 -13.70 3.21
CA LYS A 246 6.23 -14.24 2.96
C LYS A 246 7.17 -13.98 4.15
N LEU A 247 7.09 -12.82 4.79
CA LEU A 247 7.84 -12.56 6.04
C LEU A 247 7.42 -13.51 7.18
N HIS A 248 6.12 -13.81 7.35
CA HIS A 248 5.69 -14.84 8.30
C HIS A 248 6.40 -16.17 8.06
N ASN A 249 6.43 -16.63 6.80
CA ASN A 249 7.08 -17.88 6.44
C ASN A 249 8.59 -17.84 6.73
N MET A 250 9.27 -16.76 6.36
CA MET A 250 10.70 -16.60 6.65
C MET A 250 11.00 -16.59 8.15
N ILE A 251 10.15 -15.99 8.98
CA ILE A 251 10.26 -15.99 10.44
C ILE A 251 10.12 -17.41 11.01
N PHE A 252 9.18 -18.22 10.49
CA PHE A 252 9.05 -19.62 10.88
C PHE A 252 10.22 -20.47 10.40
N GLU A 253 10.67 -20.31 9.16
CA GLU A 253 11.81 -21.02 8.59
C GLU A 253 13.11 -20.72 9.35
N ALA A 254 13.30 -19.48 9.79
CA ALA A 254 14.43 -19.06 10.62
C ALA A 254 14.32 -19.56 12.09
N GLY A 255 13.19 -20.14 12.50
CA GLY A 255 12.98 -20.65 13.87
C GLY A 255 12.91 -19.58 14.95
N ILE A 256 12.65 -18.32 14.57
CA ILE A 256 12.62 -17.17 15.50
C ILE A 256 11.21 -16.72 15.90
N ALA A 257 10.16 -17.41 15.41
CA ALA A 257 8.77 -17.06 15.71
C ALA A 257 8.53 -17.04 17.24
N LYS A 258 8.05 -15.91 17.76
CA LYS A 258 7.72 -15.75 19.18
C LYS A 258 6.47 -16.58 19.50
N ASN A 259 6.41 -17.16 20.70
CA ASN A 259 5.25 -17.93 21.14
C ASN A 259 4.17 -17.01 21.70
N ASN A 260 3.39 -16.39 20.82
CA ASN A 260 2.25 -15.54 21.18
C ASN A 260 0.95 -16.08 20.56
N VAL A 261 -0.18 -15.40 20.82
CA VAL A 261 -1.50 -15.84 20.31
C VAL A 261 -1.52 -15.89 18.79
N ALA A 262 -0.96 -14.89 18.10
CA ALA A 262 -1.00 -14.80 16.65
C ALA A 262 -0.17 -15.90 15.97
N THR A 263 1.03 -16.21 16.49
CA THR A 263 1.85 -17.32 15.96
C THR A 263 1.22 -18.66 16.23
N ARG A 264 0.67 -18.90 17.45
CA ARG A 264 -0.06 -20.12 17.76
C ARG A 264 -1.32 -20.27 16.90
N HIS A 265 -2.04 -19.17 16.62
CA HIS A 265 -3.17 -19.17 15.70
C HIS A 265 -2.75 -19.61 14.29
N ALA A 266 -1.66 -19.07 13.76
CA ALA A 266 -1.16 -19.43 12.43
C ALA A 266 -0.76 -20.92 12.36
N VAL A 267 -0.06 -21.42 13.37
CA VAL A 267 0.33 -22.84 13.48
C VAL A 267 -0.91 -23.74 13.64
N GLY A 268 -1.86 -23.35 14.51
CA GLY A 268 -3.09 -24.10 14.74
C GLY A 268 -3.98 -24.17 13.49
N PHE A 269 -4.04 -23.09 12.71
CA PHE A 269 -4.73 -23.07 11.44
C PHE A 269 -4.14 -24.08 10.45
N ALA A 270 -2.81 -24.02 10.25
CA ALA A 270 -2.11 -24.95 9.37
C ALA A 270 -2.27 -26.41 9.84
N HIS A 271 -2.14 -26.67 11.14
CA HIS A 271 -2.31 -28.00 11.74
C HIS A 271 -3.72 -28.55 11.52
N SER A 272 -4.77 -27.73 11.73
CA SER A 272 -6.15 -28.14 11.57
C SER A 272 -6.44 -28.53 10.09
N ILE A 273 -5.97 -27.73 9.14
CA ILE A 273 -6.14 -28.02 7.71
C ILE A 273 -5.38 -29.29 7.30
N ASP A 274 -4.13 -29.44 7.75
CA ASP A 274 -3.31 -30.64 7.45
C ASP A 274 -3.96 -31.93 7.95
N LYS A 275 -4.51 -31.87 9.18
CA LYS A 275 -5.10 -33.04 9.85
C LYS A 275 -6.50 -33.39 9.33
N HIS A 276 -7.33 -32.41 9.03
CA HIS A 276 -8.76 -32.63 8.77
C HIS A 276 -9.16 -32.26 7.32
N GLY A 277 -8.28 -31.63 6.55
CA GLY A 277 -8.61 -31.06 5.24
C GLY A 277 -9.53 -29.82 5.28
N LEU A 278 -10.05 -29.48 6.45
CA LEU A 278 -10.92 -28.33 6.72
C LEU A 278 -10.52 -27.71 8.05
N LEU A 279 -10.88 -26.43 8.26
CA LEU A 279 -10.66 -25.75 9.49
C LEU A 279 -11.63 -26.25 10.58
N ASP A 280 -11.10 -26.71 11.72
CA ASP A 280 -11.84 -26.91 12.96
C ASP A 280 -11.63 -25.69 13.86
N GLU A 281 -12.66 -24.86 13.99
CA GLU A 281 -12.59 -23.60 14.76
C GLU A 281 -12.36 -23.86 16.26
N GLY A 282 -12.94 -24.94 16.81
CA GLY A 282 -12.76 -25.31 18.22
C GLY A 282 -11.31 -25.73 18.50
N GLU A 283 -10.70 -26.49 17.60
CA GLU A 283 -9.28 -26.85 17.69
C GLU A 283 -8.39 -25.61 17.54
N LEU A 284 -8.73 -24.70 16.63
CA LEU A 284 -7.98 -23.46 16.41
C LEU A 284 -7.96 -22.58 17.67
N VAL A 285 -9.11 -22.35 18.31
CA VAL A 285 -9.20 -21.57 19.56
C VAL A 285 -8.38 -22.24 20.68
N ARG A 286 -8.47 -23.56 20.79
CA ARG A 286 -7.66 -24.31 21.78
C ARG A 286 -6.17 -24.17 21.53
N TYR A 287 -5.75 -24.18 20.29
CA TYR A 287 -4.35 -24.03 19.88
C TYR A 287 -3.83 -22.62 20.20
N SER A 288 -4.64 -21.60 19.90
CA SER A 288 -4.28 -20.18 20.03
C SER A 288 -4.28 -19.70 21.47
N GLU A 289 -5.36 -19.99 22.21
CA GLU A 289 -5.62 -19.42 23.54
C GLU A 289 -5.59 -20.46 24.67
N GLY A 290 -5.42 -21.75 24.34
CA GLY A 290 -5.48 -22.85 25.28
C GLY A 290 -6.92 -23.19 25.72
N ASN A 291 -7.02 -24.12 26.72
CA ASN A 291 -8.34 -24.57 27.19
C ASN A 291 -9.18 -23.47 27.86
N ILE A 292 -8.54 -22.45 28.44
CA ILE A 292 -9.23 -21.30 29.04
C ILE A 292 -9.83 -20.42 27.95
N GLY A 293 -9.18 -20.28 26.80
CA GLY A 293 -9.73 -19.55 25.64
C GLY A 293 -11.02 -20.16 25.13
N VAL A 294 -11.09 -21.49 25.06
CA VAL A 294 -12.33 -22.19 24.65
C VAL A 294 -13.50 -21.84 25.57
N LEU A 295 -13.27 -21.72 26.90
CA LEU A 295 -14.33 -21.36 27.84
C LEU A 295 -14.87 -19.94 27.66
N LYS A 296 -14.02 -19.00 27.17
CA LYS A 296 -14.44 -17.62 26.90
C LYS A 296 -15.34 -17.48 25.67
N HIS A 297 -15.24 -18.42 24.73
CA HIS A 297 -15.99 -18.41 23.48
C HIS A 297 -17.18 -19.37 23.48
N LEU A 298 -17.46 -20.03 24.61
CA LEU A 298 -18.72 -20.79 24.77
C LEU A 298 -19.88 -19.80 24.86
N PRO A 299 -20.98 -20.02 24.10
CA PRO A 299 -22.17 -19.20 24.26
C PRO A 299 -22.65 -19.31 25.73
N GLU A 300 -23.01 -18.17 26.30
CA GLU A 300 -23.67 -18.14 27.62
C GLU A 300 -24.94 -18.98 27.54
N ALA A 301 -25.00 -20.05 28.34
CA ALA A 301 -26.11 -21.02 28.37
C ALA A 301 -27.38 -20.44 29.03
#